data_e02d58098ed3353716c82d59e99952e4
#
_entry.id   e02d58098ed3353716c82d59e99952e4
#
_cell.length_a   1.000
_cell.length_b   1.000
_cell.length_c   1.000
_cell.angle_alpha   90.00
_cell.angle_beta   90.00
_cell.angle_gamma   90.00
#
_symmetry.space_group_name_H-M   'P 1'
#
loop_
_entity.id
_entity.type
_entity.pdbx_description
1 polymer ?
#
loop_
_entity_poly.entity_id
_entity_poly.type
_entity_poly.pdbx_seq_one_letter_code
_entity_poly.pdbx_strand_id
1 'polypeptide(L)'
;MDAVCSVVLVCQPFDLIICKKPVSFRKNTVLLLEPAARSKLSDCPSLVRTVELDHKTVLSFLNDVNNRLPEMFCIDRQGYVVEEDIPLSLVYSLFEGIRIADAYTTSLREKLCLSLLSVFQERTKVISFLLTYMNIFSYKIMGIIGGDLERAWHLKDIAERLYASESLIKKRLKEEGT
;
A
#
# COMPACT_ATOMS: atom_id res chain seq x y z
N MET A 1 2.56 -12.40 -10.48
CA MET A 1 1.61 -11.62 -9.66
C MET A 1 2.10 -10.18 -9.69
N ASP A 2 1.22 -9.25 -10.05
CA ASP A 2 1.62 -7.86 -10.12
C ASP A 2 1.74 -7.28 -8.70
N ALA A 3 2.85 -6.61 -8.43
CA ALA A 3 3.08 -5.94 -7.15
C ALA A 3 2.11 -4.76 -7.00
N VAL A 4 1.48 -4.64 -5.85
CA VAL A 4 0.58 -3.52 -5.51
C VAL A 4 1.37 -2.26 -5.25
N CYS A 5 2.47 -2.39 -4.52
CA CYS A 5 3.39 -1.31 -4.16
C CYS A 5 4.73 -1.92 -3.75
N SER A 6 5.68 -1.06 -3.40
CA SER A 6 7.00 -1.50 -2.95
C SER A 6 7.42 -0.74 -1.70
N VAL A 7 8.04 -1.45 -0.75
CA VAL A 7 8.81 -0.83 0.33
C VAL A 7 10.23 -0.66 -0.14
N VAL A 8 10.77 0.54 0.00
CA VAL A 8 12.09 0.91 -0.50
C VAL A 8 12.93 1.49 0.64
N LEU A 9 14.10 0.92 0.88
CA LEU A 9 15.12 1.50 1.76
C LEU A 9 16.10 2.32 0.92
N VAL A 10 16.24 3.59 1.23
CA VAL A 10 17.16 4.51 0.55
C VAL A 10 18.58 4.32 1.08
N CYS A 11 19.45 3.76 0.26
CA CYS A 11 20.87 3.53 0.59
C CYS A 11 21.75 4.74 0.27
N GLN A 12 21.39 5.54 -0.73
CA GLN A 12 22.04 6.80 -1.09
C GLN A 12 20.98 7.84 -1.45
N PRO A 13 21.21 9.14 -1.18
CA PRO A 13 20.25 10.18 -1.54
C PRO A 13 19.98 10.21 -3.04
N PHE A 14 18.73 10.46 -3.43
CA PHE A 14 18.34 10.64 -4.83
C PHE A 14 17.07 11.46 -4.96
N ASP A 15 16.83 11.96 -6.18
CA ASP A 15 15.61 12.68 -6.53
C ASP A 15 14.75 11.82 -7.46
N LEU A 16 13.43 11.88 -7.25
CA LEU A 16 12.46 11.17 -8.07
C LEU A 16 11.28 12.09 -8.41
N ILE A 17 10.78 11.98 -9.63
CA ILE A 17 9.55 12.68 -10.03
C ILE A 17 8.36 11.77 -9.73
N ILE A 18 7.56 12.14 -8.71
CA ILE A 18 6.33 11.45 -8.31
C ILE A 18 5.16 12.40 -8.50
N CYS A 19 4.09 11.94 -9.15
CA CYS A 19 2.91 12.77 -9.44
C CYS A 19 3.27 14.13 -10.07
N LYS A 20 4.25 14.15 -10.99
CA LYS A 20 4.79 15.34 -11.69
C LYS A 20 5.52 16.34 -10.78
N LYS A 21 5.83 15.98 -9.55
CA LYS A 21 6.59 16.82 -8.62
C LYS A 21 7.95 16.19 -8.33
N PRO A 22 9.04 16.96 -8.31
CA PRO A 22 10.34 16.46 -7.86
C PRO A 22 10.29 16.26 -6.34
N VAL A 23 10.76 15.11 -5.89
CA VAL A 23 10.85 14.74 -4.47
C VAL A 23 12.25 14.22 -4.21
N SER A 24 12.92 14.78 -3.19
CA SER A 24 14.26 14.37 -2.76
C SER A 24 14.16 13.43 -1.57
N PHE A 25 14.84 12.31 -1.64
CA PHE A 25 14.90 11.31 -0.56
C PHE A 25 16.29 11.25 0.04
N ARG A 26 16.34 11.23 1.37
CA ARG A 26 17.59 11.15 2.13
C ARG A 26 18.00 9.70 2.34
N LYS A 27 19.29 9.50 2.53
CA LYS A 27 19.83 8.20 2.96
C LYS A 27 19.17 7.75 4.28
N ASN A 28 18.97 6.45 4.42
CA ASN A 28 18.41 5.80 5.60
C ASN A 28 16.92 6.11 5.84
N THR A 29 16.20 6.48 4.80
CA THR A 29 14.75 6.65 4.80
C THR A 29 14.08 5.39 4.27
N VAL A 30 12.94 5.01 4.81
CA VAL A 30 12.07 3.96 4.25
C VAL A 30 10.89 4.61 3.55
N LEU A 31 10.60 4.15 2.35
CA LEU A 31 9.51 4.64 1.51
C LEU A 31 8.54 3.51 1.22
N LEU A 32 7.26 3.85 1.16
CA LEU A 32 6.25 3.06 0.48
C LEU A 32 5.96 3.76 -0.85
N LEU A 33 6.20 3.09 -1.98
CA LEU A 33 6.11 3.67 -3.32
C LEU A 33 5.06 2.98 -4.19
N GLU A 34 4.36 3.77 -4.99
CA GLU A 34 3.49 3.28 -6.05
C GLU A 34 4.27 2.54 -7.15
N PRO A 35 3.65 1.62 -7.89
CA PRO A 35 4.33 0.85 -8.95
C PRO A 35 4.94 1.74 -10.04
N ALA A 36 4.26 2.82 -10.43
CA ALA A 36 4.73 3.74 -11.46
C ALA A 36 6.00 4.52 -11.03
N ALA A 37 6.11 4.88 -9.76
CA ALA A 37 7.31 5.53 -9.22
C ALA A 37 8.48 4.54 -9.10
N ARG A 38 8.19 3.29 -8.70
CA ARG A 38 9.18 2.23 -8.58
C ARG A 38 9.87 1.89 -9.90
N SER A 39 9.13 1.84 -11.00
CA SER A 39 9.72 1.48 -12.31
C SER A 39 10.90 2.37 -12.69
N LYS A 40 10.92 3.62 -12.21
CA LYS A 40 12.02 4.57 -12.43
C LYS A 40 13.26 4.29 -11.58
N LEU A 41 13.13 3.48 -10.52
CA LEU A 41 14.26 3.08 -9.66
C LEU A 41 15.00 1.84 -10.17
N SER A 42 14.41 1.12 -11.12
CA SER A 42 15.00 -0.12 -11.67
C SER A 42 16.36 0.10 -12.32
N ASP A 43 16.62 1.32 -12.80
CA ASP A 43 17.86 1.69 -13.46
C ASP A 43 19.01 2.03 -12.49
N CYS A 44 18.72 2.13 -11.19
CA CYS A 44 19.68 2.53 -10.17
C CYS A 44 19.68 1.60 -8.94
N PRO A 45 19.99 0.30 -9.09
CA PRO A 45 19.88 -0.69 -8.01
C PRO A 45 20.85 -0.45 -6.84
N SER A 46 21.90 0.34 -7.02
CA SER A 46 22.86 0.69 -5.96
C SER A 46 22.34 1.76 -5.00
N LEU A 47 21.31 2.51 -5.39
CA LEU A 47 20.75 3.60 -4.59
C LEU A 47 19.75 3.11 -3.56
N VAL A 48 19.10 1.97 -3.81
CA VAL A 48 17.98 1.49 -3.01
C VAL A 48 17.99 -0.03 -2.81
N ARG A 49 17.34 -0.48 -1.75
CA ARG A 49 16.88 -1.87 -1.60
C ARG A 49 15.37 -1.88 -1.69
N THR A 50 14.78 -2.82 -2.42
CA THR A 50 13.35 -2.84 -2.68
C THR A 50 12.74 -4.19 -2.34
N VAL A 51 11.57 -4.17 -1.70
CA VAL A 51 10.71 -5.31 -1.44
C VAL A 51 9.36 -5.04 -2.08
N GLU A 52 8.94 -5.93 -2.96
CA GLU A 52 7.61 -5.89 -3.58
C GLU A 52 6.56 -6.49 -2.66
N LEU A 53 5.44 -5.80 -2.52
CA LEU A 53 4.28 -6.26 -1.77
C LEU A 53 3.20 -6.71 -2.75
N ASP A 54 2.80 -7.97 -2.65
CA ASP A 54 1.70 -8.54 -3.40
C ASP A 54 0.34 -8.21 -2.75
N HIS A 55 -0.71 -8.48 -3.50
CA HIS A 55 -2.09 -8.22 -3.09
C HIS A 55 -2.44 -8.96 -1.78
N LYS A 56 -1.98 -10.21 -1.62
CA LYS A 56 -2.26 -11.04 -0.45
C LYS A 56 -1.63 -10.44 0.82
N THR A 57 -0.37 -10.06 0.75
CA THR A 57 0.36 -9.44 1.88
C THR A 57 -0.30 -8.13 2.32
N VAL A 58 -0.69 -7.29 1.35
CA VAL A 58 -1.35 -6.02 1.67
C VAL A 58 -2.73 -6.25 2.27
N LEU A 59 -3.52 -7.22 1.77
CA LEU A 59 -4.81 -7.60 2.38
C LEU A 59 -4.63 -8.10 3.81
N SER A 60 -3.65 -8.97 4.06
CA SER A 60 -3.35 -9.47 5.40
C SER A 60 -3.04 -8.31 6.36
N PHE A 61 -2.25 -7.32 5.93
CA PHE A 61 -1.96 -6.13 6.72
C PHE A 61 -3.22 -5.30 7.01
N LEU A 62 -4.03 -5.02 6.00
CA LEU A 62 -5.26 -4.25 6.14
C LEU A 62 -6.27 -4.94 7.06
N ASN A 63 -6.40 -6.26 6.98
CA ASN A 63 -7.29 -7.04 7.86
C ASN A 63 -6.83 -7.01 9.32
N ASP A 64 -5.51 -7.10 9.58
CA ASP A 64 -4.96 -7.00 10.93
C ASP A 64 -5.20 -5.62 11.56
N VAL A 65 -5.20 -4.59 10.74
CA VAL A 65 -5.42 -3.19 11.17
C VAL A 65 -6.91 -2.81 11.19
N ASN A 66 -7.79 -3.53 10.48
CA ASN A 66 -9.18 -3.16 10.25
C ASN A 66 -10.01 -3.01 11.53
N ASN A 67 -9.66 -3.70 12.63
CA ASN A 67 -10.28 -3.52 13.94
C ASN A 67 -9.93 -2.17 14.61
N ARG A 68 -9.13 -1.30 13.96
CA ARG A 68 -8.63 -0.03 14.50
C ARG A 68 -8.74 1.13 13.48
N LEU A 69 -9.51 0.96 12.40
CA LEU A 69 -9.62 1.99 11.36
C LEU A 69 -10.38 3.21 11.88
N PRO A 70 -9.83 4.43 11.73
CA PRO A 70 -10.59 5.65 11.99
C PRO A 70 -11.69 5.80 10.93
N GLU A 71 -12.82 6.41 11.34
CA GLU A 71 -14.04 6.57 10.53
C GLU A 71 -13.88 7.44 9.27
N MET A 72 -12.74 8.11 9.09
CA MET A 72 -12.49 8.95 7.93
C MET A 72 -11.14 8.65 7.28
N PHE A 73 -11.17 8.17 6.04
CA PHE A 73 -9.98 8.07 5.17
C PHE A 73 -9.97 9.23 4.18
N CYS A 74 -8.93 10.05 4.24
CA CYS A 74 -8.59 10.93 3.14
C CYS A 74 -7.76 10.13 2.12
N ILE A 75 -8.22 10.06 0.87
CA ILE A 75 -7.42 9.49 -0.22
C ILE A 75 -6.25 10.45 -0.46
N ASP A 76 -5.08 10.10 0.07
CA ASP A 76 -3.85 10.84 -0.21
C ASP A 76 -3.22 10.31 -1.50
N ARG A 77 -3.19 11.16 -2.53
CA ARG A 77 -2.64 10.83 -3.85
C ARG A 77 -1.18 11.25 -4.01
N GLN A 78 -0.40 11.25 -2.94
CA GLN A 78 1.00 11.66 -3.04
C GLN A 78 1.88 10.66 -3.80
N GLY A 79 1.43 9.42 -3.94
CA GLY A 79 2.20 8.38 -4.65
C GLY A 79 3.31 7.75 -3.80
N TYR A 80 3.52 8.21 -2.57
CA TYR A 80 4.49 7.67 -1.64
C TYR A 80 4.15 8.01 -0.18
N VAL A 81 4.67 7.19 0.75
CA VAL A 81 4.74 7.47 2.19
C VAL A 81 6.20 7.38 2.61
N VAL A 82 6.64 8.30 3.47
CA VAL A 82 8.02 8.39 3.98
C VAL A 82 8.04 8.11 5.47
N GLU A 83 9.04 7.35 5.93
CA GLU A 83 9.39 7.19 7.33
C GLU A 83 10.89 7.43 7.49
N GLU A 84 11.26 8.46 8.27
CA GLU A 84 12.65 8.88 8.46
C GLU A 84 13.23 8.40 9.81
N ASP A 85 12.42 8.37 10.87
CA ASP A 85 12.84 7.99 12.21
C ASP A 85 12.67 6.49 12.47
N ILE A 86 13.51 5.69 11.81
CA ILE A 86 13.42 4.24 11.85
C ILE A 86 14.60 3.58 12.55
N PRO A 87 14.39 2.44 13.22
CA PRO A 87 15.48 1.63 13.74
C PRO A 87 16.20 0.90 12.59
N LEU A 88 17.23 1.54 12.01
CA LEU A 88 17.92 1.08 10.81
C LEU A 88 18.38 -0.37 10.88
N SER A 89 18.93 -0.82 12.03
CA SER A 89 19.38 -2.21 12.21
C SER A 89 18.24 -3.21 12.03
N LEU A 90 17.05 -2.90 12.56
CA LEU A 90 15.86 -3.71 12.37
C LEU A 90 15.44 -3.73 10.90
N VAL A 91 15.38 -2.56 10.26
CA VAL A 91 14.98 -2.45 8.85
C VAL A 91 15.92 -3.25 7.95
N TYR A 92 17.25 -3.09 8.11
CA TYR A 92 18.22 -3.89 7.35
C TYR A 92 18.03 -5.39 7.57
N SER A 93 17.77 -5.82 8.81
CA SER A 93 17.53 -7.23 9.14
C SER A 93 16.25 -7.75 8.48
N LEU A 94 15.18 -6.93 8.42
CA LEU A 94 13.94 -7.30 7.75
C LEU A 94 14.14 -7.45 6.23
N PHE A 95 14.81 -6.50 5.57
CA PHE A 95 15.11 -6.58 4.15
C PHE A 95 15.93 -7.83 3.81
N GLU A 96 16.96 -8.11 4.61
CA GLU A 96 17.80 -9.32 4.43
C GLU A 96 17.00 -10.59 4.71
N GLY A 97 16.19 -10.61 5.77
CA GLY A 97 15.31 -11.73 6.10
C GLY A 97 14.31 -12.04 4.99
N ILE A 98 13.70 -11.00 4.37
CA ILE A 98 12.78 -11.17 3.25
C ILE A 98 13.51 -11.77 2.04
N ARG A 99 14.70 -11.25 1.70
CA ARG A 99 15.54 -11.77 0.62
C ARG A 99 15.88 -13.24 0.80
N ILE A 100 16.17 -13.65 2.04
CA ILE A 100 16.43 -15.05 2.37
C ILE A 100 15.12 -15.86 2.28
N ALA A 101 14.02 -15.35 2.83
CA ALA A 101 12.73 -16.03 2.84
C ALA A 101 12.16 -16.31 1.44
N ASP A 102 12.49 -15.49 0.44
CA ASP A 102 12.12 -15.69 -0.96
C ASP A 102 12.60 -17.08 -1.49
N ALA A 103 13.70 -17.60 -0.93
CA ALA A 103 14.23 -18.90 -1.30
C ALA A 103 13.62 -20.08 -0.51
N TYR A 104 12.86 -19.83 0.55
CA TYR A 104 12.40 -20.88 1.47
C TYR A 104 10.88 -21.04 1.52
N THR A 105 10.17 -20.05 2.05
CA THR A 105 8.70 -20.15 2.22
C THR A 105 7.97 -18.83 2.05
N THR A 106 6.86 -18.90 1.32
CA THR A 106 5.96 -17.73 1.13
C THR A 106 5.37 -17.22 2.45
N SER A 107 5.11 -18.12 3.42
CA SER A 107 4.54 -17.73 4.73
C SER A 107 5.53 -16.92 5.57
N LEU A 108 6.82 -17.27 5.57
CA LEU A 108 7.85 -16.49 6.29
C LEU A 108 8.02 -15.12 5.65
N ARG A 109 8.09 -15.08 4.32
CA ARG A 109 8.15 -13.82 3.56
C ARG A 109 6.99 -12.89 3.92
N GLU A 110 5.76 -13.39 3.90
CA GLU A 110 4.56 -12.61 4.24
C GLU A 110 4.68 -11.99 5.64
N LYS A 111 5.05 -12.77 6.66
CA LYS A 111 5.21 -12.27 8.03
C LYS A 111 6.28 -11.19 8.15
N LEU A 112 7.40 -11.34 7.46
CA LEU A 112 8.47 -10.33 7.45
C LEU A 112 8.03 -9.06 6.72
N CYS A 113 7.26 -9.17 5.63
CA CYS A 113 6.68 -8.03 4.95
C CYS A 113 5.66 -7.27 5.84
N LEU A 114 4.83 -7.99 6.60
CA LEU A 114 3.92 -7.38 7.59
C LEU A 114 4.71 -6.63 8.68
N SER A 115 5.80 -7.23 9.17
CA SER A 115 6.70 -6.57 10.13
C SER A 115 7.34 -5.32 9.53
N LEU A 116 7.72 -5.36 8.24
CA LEU A 116 8.29 -4.21 7.55
C LEU A 116 7.27 -3.07 7.38
N LEU A 117 6.01 -3.39 7.05
CA LEU A 117 4.92 -2.39 7.02
C LEU A 117 4.65 -1.79 8.40
N SER A 118 4.87 -2.55 9.47
CA SER A 118 4.66 -2.08 10.84
C SER A 118 5.74 -1.10 11.34
N VAL A 119 6.82 -0.91 10.57
CA VAL A 119 7.87 0.09 10.88
C VAL A 119 7.34 1.52 10.68
N PHE A 120 6.38 1.72 9.78
CA PHE A 120 5.78 3.03 9.56
C PHE A 120 4.92 3.45 10.75
N GLN A 121 5.23 4.61 11.34
CA GLN A 121 4.54 5.12 12.53
C GLN A 121 3.18 5.72 12.17
N GLU A 122 3.10 6.43 11.05
CA GLU A 122 1.86 7.04 10.58
C GLU A 122 0.95 6.04 9.85
N ARG A 123 0.38 5.11 10.62
CA ARG A 123 -0.47 4.02 10.10
C ARG A 123 -1.61 4.50 9.19
N THR A 124 -2.23 5.64 9.52
CA THR A 124 -3.33 6.19 8.70
C THR A 124 -2.87 6.54 7.29
N LYS A 125 -1.67 7.13 7.13
CA LYS A 125 -1.10 7.41 5.80
C LYS A 125 -0.80 6.13 5.03
N VAL A 126 -0.21 5.14 5.71
CA VAL A 126 0.05 3.82 5.10
C VAL A 126 -1.23 3.17 4.61
N ILE A 127 -2.27 3.13 5.44
CA ILE A 127 -3.55 2.54 5.08
C ILE A 127 -4.19 3.29 3.91
N SER A 128 -4.26 4.62 3.95
CA SER A 128 -4.79 5.44 2.86
C SER A 128 -4.03 5.19 1.54
N PHE A 129 -2.71 5.10 1.61
CA PHE A 129 -1.87 4.77 0.46
C PHE A 129 -2.21 3.37 -0.07
N LEU A 130 -2.19 2.34 0.77
CA LEU A 130 -2.46 0.96 0.36
C LEU A 130 -3.84 0.82 -0.26
N LEU A 131 -4.88 1.40 0.34
CA LEU A 131 -6.24 1.40 -0.19
C LEU A 131 -6.34 2.09 -1.56
N THR A 132 -5.56 3.15 -1.77
CA THR A 132 -5.52 3.86 -3.06
C THR A 132 -4.97 2.98 -4.17
N TYR A 133 -3.89 2.23 -3.90
CA TYR A 133 -3.18 1.46 -4.93
C TYR A 133 -3.65 0.00 -5.06
N MET A 134 -4.28 -0.55 -4.04
CA MET A 134 -4.88 -1.89 -4.14
C MET A 134 -6.08 -1.97 -5.08
N ASN A 135 -6.67 -0.82 -5.43
CA ASN A 135 -7.87 -0.76 -6.24
C ASN A 135 -9.00 -1.68 -5.72
N ILE A 136 -9.08 -1.86 -4.39
CA ILE A 136 -10.09 -2.70 -3.75
C ILE A 136 -11.45 -2.03 -3.92
N PHE A 137 -12.35 -2.74 -4.60
CA PHE A 137 -13.64 -2.19 -4.98
C PHE A 137 -14.57 -2.02 -3.77
N SER A 138 -14.51 -2.97 -2.82
CA SER A 138 -15.23 -2.91 -1.53
C SER A 138 -14.91 -1.64 -0.74
N TYR A 139 -13.65 -1.22 -0.67
CA TYR A 139 -13.28 0.02 0.02
C TYR A 139 -13.76 1.29 -0.69
N LYS A 140 -13.83 1.29 -2.02
CA LYS A 140 -14.45 2.39 -2.76
C LYS A 140 -15.93 2.53 -2.41
N ILE A 141 -16.63 1.41 -2.29
CA ILE A 141 -18.03 1.35 -1.86
C ILE A 141 -18.17 1.87 -0.42
N MET A 142 -17.32 1.38 0.49
CA MET A 142 -17.34 1.84 1.88
C MET A 142 -17.07 3.34 2.01
N GLY A 143 -16.16 3.89 1.21
CA GLY A 143 -15.91 5.32 1.14
C GLY A 143 -17.11 6.14 0.66
N ILE A 144 -17.90 5.60 -0.28
CA ILE A 144 -19.15 6.23 -0.74
C ILE A 144 -20.21 6.21 0.37
N ILE A 145 -20.39 5.07 1.03
CA ILE A 145 -21.37 4.88 2.13
C ILE A 145 -20.96 5.75 3.32
N GLY A 146 -19.69 5.75 3.71
CA GLY A 146 -19.17 6.50 4.85
C GLY A 146 -19.27 8.02 4.68
N GLY A 147 -19.33 8.52 3.46
CA GLY A 147 -19.53 9.95 3.17
C GLY A 147 -20.94 10.48 3.48
N ASP A 148 -21.92 9.58 3.66
CA ASP A 148 -23.30 9.94 4.01
C ASP A 148 -23.97 8.71 4.66
N LEU A 149 -23.74 8.54 5.94
CA LEU A 149 -24.26 7.39 6.72
C LEU A 149 -25.77 7.48 7.02
N GLU A 150 -26.36 8.69 6.90
CA GLU A 150 -27.80 8.88 7.14
C GLU A 150 -28.64 8.43 5.94
N ARG A 151 -28.02 8.30 4.77
CA ARG A 151 -28.69 7.88 3.55
C ARG A 151 -28.88 6.36 3.49
N ALA A 152 -30.09 5.92 3.14
CA ALA A 152 -30.35 4.52 2.77
C ALA A 152 -29.72 4.25 1.39
N TRP A 153 -28.57 3.61 1.36
CA TRP A 153 -27.85 3.29 0.12
C TRP A 153 -28.41 2.05 -0.57
N HIS A 154 -28.77 2.18 -1.84
CA HIS A 154 -29.09 1.04 -2.69
C HIS A 154 -27.92 0.74 -3.63
N LEU A 155 -27.82 -0.51 -4.07
CA LEU A 155 -26.76 -0.92 -5.00
C LEU A 155 -26.73 -0.09 -6.29
N LYS A 156 -27.90 0.34 -6.76
CA LYS A 156 -28.05 1.24 -7.91
C LYS A 156 -27.38 2.58 -7.69
N ASP A 157 -27.53 3.19 -6.51
CA ASP A 157 -26.91 4.48 -6.18
C ASP A 157 -25.37 4.38 -6.18
N ILE A 158 -24.86 3.26 -5.66
CA ILE A 158 -23.43 2.96 -5.67
C ILE A 158 -22.94 2.76 -7.11
N ALA A 159 -23.70 2.03 -7.91
CA ALA A 159 -23.40 1.78 -9.31
C ALA A 159 -23.30 3.08 -10.13
N GLU A 160 -24.24 3.99 -9.95
CA GLU A 160 -24.22 5.32 -10.59
C GLU A 160 -22.97 6.13 -10.17
N ARG A 161 -22.64 6.16 -8.88
CA ARG A 161 -21.44 6.89 -8.39
C ARG A 161 -20.11 6.30 -8.85
N LEU A 162 -20.05 5.00 -9.05
CA LEU A 162 -18.86 4.31 -9.54
C LEU A 162 -18.78 4.20 -11.06
N TYR A 163 -19.79 4.74 -11.77
CA TYR A 163 -19.91 4.57 -13.23
C TYR A 163 -19.81 3.10 -13.65
N ALA A 164 -20.45 2.21 -12.90
CA ALA A 164 -20.40 0.76 -13.06
C ALA A 164 -21.81 0.17 -13.11
N SER A 165 -21.97 -1.02 -13.69
CA SER A 165 -23.23 -1.74 -13.58
C SER A 165 -23.32 -2.51 -12.25
N GLU A 166 -24.55 -2.71 -11.73
CA GLU A 166 -24.76 -3.51 -10.51
C GLU A 166 -24.17 -4.93 -10.64
N SER A 167 -24.27 -5.53 -11.81
CA SER A 167 -23.69 -6.86 -12.06
C SER A 167 -22.17 -6.86 -11.95
N LEU A 168 -21.50 -5.80 -12.43
CA LEU A 168 -20.06 -5.63 -12.29
C LEU A 168 -19.66 -5.46 -10.80
N ILE A 169 -20.44 -4.68 -10.05
CA ILE A 169 -20.22 -4.50 -8.62
C ILE A 169 -20.30 -5.83 -7.89
N LYS A 170 -21.39 -6.60 -8.09
CA LYS A 170 -21.58 -7.92 -7.49
C LYS A 170 -20.44 -8.88 -7.85
N LYS A 171 -20.01 -8.87 -9.11
CA LYS A 171 -18.89 -9.71 -9.57
C LYS A 171 -17.59 -9.35 -8.86
N ARG A 172 -17.24 -8.06 -8.79
CA ARG A 172 -16.02 -7.58 -8.14
C ARG A 172 -15.99 -7.87 -6.64
N LEU A 173 -17.10 -7.59 -5.92
CA LEU A 173 -17.19 -7.92 -4.51
C LEU A 173 -17.02 -9.42 -4.25
N LYS A 174 -17.62 -10.27 -5.11
CA LYS A 174 -17.42 -11.72 -5.02
C LYS A 174 -15.95 -12.14 -5.28
N GLU A 175 -15.27 -11.50 -6.22
CA GLU A 175 -13.83 -11.73 -6.49
C GLU A 175 -12.95 -11.31 -5.31
N GLU A 176 -13.36 -10.30 -4.53
CA GLU A 176 -12.67 -9.83 -3.32
C GLU A 176 -13.03 -10.65 -2.05
N GLY A 177 -13.97 -11.60 -2.15
CA GLY A 177 -14.36 -12.49 -1.05
C GLY A 177 -15.32 -11.84 -0.03
N THR A 178 -16.03 -10.81 -0.43
CA THR A 178 -17.07 -10.10 0.35
C THR A 178 -18.49 -10.48 -0.08
#